data_0918c8d0e412863288ca871d3b6ffc77
#
_entry.id   0918c8d0e412863288ca871d3b6ffc77
#
_cell.length_a   1.000
_cell.length_b   1.000
_cell.length_c   1.000
_cell.angle_alpha   90.00
_cell.angle_beta   90.00
_cell.angle_gamma   90.00
#
_symmetry.space_group_name_H-M   'P 1'
#
loop_
_entity.id
_entity.type
_entity.pdbx_description
1 polymer ?
#
loop_
_entity_poly.entity_id
_entity_poly.type
_entity_poly.pdbx_seq_one_letter_code
_entity_poly.pdbx_strand_id
1 'polypeptide(L)'
;MGVGVVAVASAVVAKWVLVGKHRAGEHPLYSWFVWLNELQDQFIEVIAAPWFFNWATGSGEMNLALRALGVKIGPGAWVESYWFPETDLCSVGAGATVGPGTVVQTHLFQDRVMSLDTVTIEPSATLGAHSVSLPGSVIGAGATVGPGSLVMRGDEVPAMTVWQGNPVEPR
;
A
#
# COMPACT_ATOMS: atom_id res chain seq x y z
N MET A 1 13.89 20.43 -4.09
CA MET A 1 13.03 19.73 -5.06
C MET A 1 13.79 18.75 -5.97
N GLY A 2 14.91 19.11 -6.60
CA GLY A 2 15.62 18.22 -7.55
C GLY A 2 16.03 16.87 -6.98
N VAL A 3 16.57 16.80 -5.76
CA VAL A 3 17.01 15.56 -5.13
C VAL A 3 15.85 14.58 -4.91
N GLY A 4 14.69 15.08 -4.43
CA GLY A 4 13.51 14.23 -4.22
C GLY A 4 12.98 13.61 -5.51
N VAL A 5 12.95 14.37 -6.60
CA VAL A 5 12.55 13.86 -7.92
C VAL A 5 13.49 12.76 -8.40
N VAL A 6 14.81 12.94 -8.24
CA VAL A 6 15.81 11.91 -8.60
C VAL A 6 15.64 10.66 -7.72
N ALA A 7 15.39 10.84 -6.42
CA ALA A 7 15.17 9.73 -5.49
C ALA A 7 13.95 8.90 -5.89
N VAL A 8 12.81 9.53 -6.19
CA VAL A 8 11.61 8.83 -6.68
C VAL A 8 11.85 8.17 -8.03
N ALA A 9 12.49 8.87 -8.96
CA ALA A 9 12.78 8.32 -10.28
C ALA A 9 13.67 7.07 -10.17
N SER A 10 14.66 7.05 -9.27
CA SER A 10 15.50 5.88 -9.02
C SER A 10 14.70 4.70 -8.46
N ALA A 11 13.77 4.95 -7.53
CA ALA A 11 12.90 3.91 -6.99
C ALA A 11 11.93 3.35 -8.05
N VAL A 12 11.36 4.21 -8.90
CA VAL A 12 10.50 3.78 -10.02
C VAL A 12 11.29 2.93 -11.01
N VAL A 13 12.50 3.36 -11.41
CA VAL A 13 13.36 2.59 -12.31
C VAL A 13 13.73 1.25 -11.68
N ALA A 14 14.17 1.24 -10.42
CA ALA A 14 14.50 0.03 -9.70
C ALA A 14 13.33 -0.96 -9.68
N LYS A 15 12.13 -0.49 -9.33
CA LYS A 15 10.91 -1.32 -9.32
C LYS A 15 10.66 -1.98 -10.67
N TRP A 16 10.67 -1.22 -11.75
CA TRP A 16 10.34 -1.75 -13.08
C TRP A 16 11.45 -2.61 -13.69
N VAL A 17 12.72 -2.39 -13.33
CA VAL A 17 13.86 -3.16 -13.82
C VAL A 17 14.07 -4.44 -13.01
N LEU A 18 13.96 -4.38 -11.67
CA LEU A 18 14.27 -5.51 -10.79
C LEU A 18 13.11 -6.51 -10.71
N VAL A 19 11.89 -6.02 -10.53
CA VAL A 19 10.72 -6.86 -10.24
C VAL A 19 9.69 -6.82 -11.39
N GLY A 20 9.51 -5.67 -12.01
CA GLY A 20 8.47 -5.46 -12.99
C GLY A 20 7.09 -5.38 -12.35
N LYS A 21 6.10 -6.09 -12.90
CA LYS A 21 4.73 -6.08 -12.40
C LYS A 21 4.51 -7.16 -11.35
N HIS A 22 4.15 -6.78 -10.14
CA HIS A 22 3.74 -7.70 -9.09
C HIS A 22 2.44 -8.42 -9.46
N ARG A 23 2.34 -9.68 -9.05
CA ARG A 23 1.16 -10.52 -9.24
C ARG A 23 0.89 -11.30 -7.97
N ALA A 24 -0.40 -11.49 -7.64
CA ALA A 24 -0.79 -12.36 -6.56
C ALA A 24 -0.27 -13.80 -6.79
N GLY A 25 0.17 -14.44 -5.74
CA GLY A 25 0.74 -15.78 -5.80
C GLY A 25 1.68 -16.07 -4.63
N GLU A 26 2.32 -17.22 -4.68
CA GLU A 26 3.22 -17.70 -3.62
C GLU A 26 4.65 -17.82 -4.15
N HIS A 27 5.60 -17.36 -3.34
CA HIS A 27 7.02 -17.43 -3.64
C HIS A 27 7.79 -18.03 -2.46
N PRO A 28 8.65 -19.02 -2.69
CA PRO A 28 9.53 -19.51 -1.62
C PRO A 28 10.41 -18.38 -1.06
N LEU A 29 10.60 -18.34 0.25
CA LEU A 29 11.32 -17.26 0.95
C LEU A 29 12.73 -17.00 0.38
N TYR A 30 13.42 -18.02 -0.08
CA TYR A 30 14.77 -17.91 -0.67
C TYR A 30 14.74 -17.87 -2.20
N SER A 31 13.60 -17.54 -2.82
CA SER A 31 13.51 -17.39 -4.26
C SER A 31 14.18 -16.09 -4.73
N TRP A 32 14.62 -16.09 -5.98
CA TRP A 32 15.18 -14.90 -6.60
C TRP A 32 14.20 -13.71 -6.62
N PHE A 33 12.90 -14.00 -6.73
CA PHE A 33 11.85 -13.00 -6.67
C PHE A 33 11.88 -12.23 -5.34
N VAL A 34 11.90 -12.94 -4.20
CA VAL A 34 11.90 -12.31 -2.87
C VAL A 34 13.13 -11.42 -2.69
N TRP A 35 14.32 -11.89 -3.11
CA TRP A 35 15.53 -11.09 -3.04
C TRP A 35 15.45 -9.78 -3.85
N LEU A 36 14.90 -9.85 -5.06
CA LEU A 36 14.74 -8.65 -5.90
C LEU A 36 13.67 -7.71 -5.35
N ASN A 37 12.59 -8.25 -4.77
CA ASN A 37 11.55 -7.47 -4.11
C ASN A 37 12.10 -6.71 -2.90
N GLU A 38 12.81 -7.40 -2.01
CA GLU A 38 13.48 -6.78 -0.87
C GLU A 38 14.49 -5.70 -1.30
N LEU A 39 15.25 -5.96 -2.37
CA LEU A 39 16.19 -4.97 -2.91
C LEU A 39 15.44 -3.73 -3.44
N GLN A 40 14.31 -3.92 -4.14
CA GLN A 40 13.48 -2.83 -4.64
C GLN A 40 12.93 -1.99 -3.50
N ASP A 41 12.48 -2.61 -2.40
CA ASP A 41 11.96 -1.90 -1.24
C ASP A 41 13.01 -0.99 -0.60
N GLN A 42 14.30 -1.36 -0.64
CA GLN A 42 15.37 -0.47 -0.18
C GLN A 42 15.43 0.85 -0.96
N PHE A 43 15.12 0.84 -2.26
CA PHE A 43 15.05 2.10 -3.02
C PHE A 43 13.88 2.99 -2.58
N ILE A 44 12.78 2.41 -2.12
CA ILE A 44 11.66 3.16 -1.57
C ILE A 44 12.00 3.66 -0.16
N GLU A 45 12.41 2.77 0.75
CA GLU A 45 12.56 3.07 2.16
C GLU A 45 13.80 3.93 2.47
N VAL A 46 14.94 3.61 1.85
CA VAL A 46 16.21 4.25 2.18
C VAL A 46 16.49 5.46 1.28
N ILE A 47 16.00 5.45 0.05
CA ILE A 47 16.27 6.52 -0.93
C ILE A 47 15.05 7.43 -1.12
N ALA A 48 13.89 6.91 -1.51
CA ALA A 48 12.76 7.77 -1.87
C ALA A 48 12.02 8.32 -0.63
N ALA A 49 11.87 7.54 0.44
CA ALA A 49 11.12 7.97 1.62
C ALA A 49 11.72 9.21 2.29
N PRO A 50 13.03 9.26 2.68
CA PRO A 50 13.59 10.41 3.36
C PRO A 50 13.67 11.67 2.49
N TRP A 51 13.82 11.53 1.17
CA TRP A 51 14.01 12.65 0.27
C TRP A 51 12.75 13.14 -0.45
N PHE A 52 11.67 12.33 -0.42
CA PHE A 52 10.43 12.68 -1.09
C PHE A 52 9.19 12.30 -0.28
N PHE A 53 8.92 11.01 -0.02
CA PHE A 53 7.61 10.60 0.50
C PHE A 53 7.27 11.21 1.85
N ASN A 54 8.24 11.32 2.77
CA ASN A 54 8.01 11.94 4.09
C ASN A 54 7.61 13.42 4.02
N TRP A 55 7.91 14.09 2.91
CA TRP A 55 7.58 15.50 2.67
C TRP A 55 6.37 15.69 1.77
N ALA A 56 6.03 14.68 0.97
CA ALA A 56 4.96 14.72 -0.01
C ALA A 56 3.64 14.14 0.50
N THR A 57 3.56 13.74 1.77
CA THR A 57 2.35 13.15 2.36
C THR A 57 1.12 14.03 2.13
N GLY A 58 0.01 13.43 1.70
CA GLY A 58 -1.24 14.13 1.43
C GLY A 58 -1.21 15.04 0.18
N SER A 59 -0.19 14.94 -0.66
CA SER A 59 -0.08 15.76 -1.87
C SER A 59 -0.43 15.01 -3.15
N GLY A 60 -0.72 15.77 -4.21
CA GLY A 60 -0.92 15.21 -5.54
C GLY A 60 0.35 14.59 -6.12
N GLU A 61 1.52 15.12 -5.76
CA GLU A 61 2.83 14.61 -6.16
C GLU A 61 3.08 13.22 -5.59
N MET A 62 2.67 12.96 -4.35
CA MET A 62 2.73 11.64 -3.77
C MET A 62 1.87 10.63 -4.54
N ASN A 63 0.64 11.00 -4.87
CA ASN A 63 -0.24 10.15 -5.67
C ASN A 63 0.35 9.86 -7.06
N LEU A 64 1.02 10.82 -7.69
CA LEU A 64 1.71 10.62 -8.97
C LEU A 64 2.89 9.65 -8.83
N ALA A 65 3.70 9.79 -7.79
CA ALA A 65 4.83 8.92 -7.52
C ALA A 65 4.37 7.47 -7.24
N LEU A 66 3.33 7.29 -6.42
CA LEU A 66 2.75 5.98 -6.13
C LEU A 66 2.14 5.33 -7.38
N ARG A 67 1.48 6.10 -8.25
CA ARG A 67 1.00 5.59 -9.56
C ARG A 67 2.16 5.18 -10.46
N ALA A 68 3.25 5.92 -10.48
CA ALA A 68 4.44 5.55 -11.25
C ALA A 68 5.09 4.26 -10.76
N LEU A 69 4.99 3.96 -9.47
CA LEU A 69 5.38 2.69 -8.87
C LEU A 69 4.41 1.55 -9.18
N GLY A 70 3.14 1.83 -9.53
CA GLY A 70 2.16 0.80 -9.92
C GLY A 70 0.87 0.80 -9.12
N VAL A 71 0.76 1.59 -8.03
CA VAL A 71 -0.48 1.67 -7.24
C VAL A 71 -1.61 2.25 -8.08
N LYS A 72 -2.77 1.63 -8.04
CA LYS A 72 -3.98 2.15 -8.68
C LYS A 72 -4.64 3.16 -7.74
N ILE A 73 -4.53 4.45 -8.03
CA ILE A 73 -5.12 5.51 -7.22
C ILE A 73 -6.16 6.28 -8.05
N GLY A 74 -7.40 6.31 -7.58
CA GLY A 74 -8.50 7.04 -8.19
C GLY A 74 -8.37 8.57 -8.04
N PRO A 75 -9.17 9.33 -8.78
CA PRO A 75 -9.19 10.79 -8.67
C PRO A 75 -9.71 11.23 -7.28
N GLY A 76 -9.13 12.32 -6.75
CA GLY A 76 -9.54 12.88 -5.46
C GLY A 76 -9.18 12.04 -4.23
N ALA A 77 -8.45 10.95 -4.38
CA ALA A 77 -7.98 10.18 -3.23
C ALA A 77 -6.95 10.97 -2.40
N TRP A 78 -7.11 10.91 -1.08
CA TRP A 78 -6.20 11.52 -0.11
C TRP A 78 -5.32 10.45 0.52
N VAL A 79 -4.02 10.46 0.23
CA VAL A 79 -3.08 9.43 0.67
C VAL A 79 -1.97 10.06 1.50
N GLU A 80 -1.85 9.65 2.76
CA GLU A 80 -0.86 10.15 3.71
C GLU A 80 0.14 9.06 4.16
N SER A 81 0.15 7.92 3.48
CA SER A 81 1.14 6.87 3.68
C SER A 81 1.71 6.42 2.34
N TYR A 82 3.00 6.15 2.31
CA TYR A 82 3.68 5.56 1.15
C TYR A 82 3.87 4.04 1.30
N TRP A 83 3.38 3.45 2.38
CA TRP A 83 3.61 2.04 2.71
C TRP A 83 2.67 1.12 1.92
N PHE A 84 3.03 0.90 0.67
CA PHE A 84 2.35 0.03 -0.30
C PHE A 84 3.39 -0.94 -0.89
N PRO A 85 3.75 -2.04 -0.20
CA PRO A 85 4.89 -2.90 -0.58
C PRO A 85 4.86 -3.35 -2.03
N GLU A 86 3.96 -4.24 -2.40
CA GLU A 86 3.80 -4.69 -3.78
C GLU A 86 2.77 -3.81 -4.49
N THR A 87 3.23 -2.68 -4.95
CA THR A 87 2.43 -1.54 -5.46
C THR A 87 1.33 -1.89 -6.46
N ASP A 88 1.57 -2.83 -7.38
CA ASP A 88 0.56 -3.26 -8.38
C ASP A 88 -0.64 -4.00 -7.77
N LEU A 89 -0.48 -4.52 -6.55
CA LEU A 89 -1.54 -5.25 -5.84
C LEU A 89 -2.42 -4.32 -4.99
N CYS A 90 -2.07 -3.03 -4.92
CA CYS A 90 -2.79 -2.04 -4.13
C CYS A 90 -3.74 -1.23 -5.02
N SER A 91 -4.98 -1.05 -4.54
CA SER A 91 -5.98 -0.22 -5.20
C SER A 91 -6.65 0.72 -4.21
N VAL A 92 -6.63 2.02 -4.52
CA VAL A 92 -7.27 3.10 -3.75
C VAL A 92 -8.30 3.78 -4.64
N GLY A 93 -9.57 3.71 -4.29
CA GLY A 93 -10.68 4.23 -5.07
C GLY A 93 -10.76 5.75 -5.10
N ALA A 94 -11.63 6.26 -5.96
CA ALA A 94 -11.88 7.70 -6.07
C ALA A 94 -12.39 8.28 -4.75
N GLY A 95 -11.83 9.40 -4.31
CA GLY A 95 -12.21 10.06 -3.06
C GLY A 95 -11.94 9.27 -1.78
N ALA A 96 -11.23 8.14 -1.86
CA ALA A 96 -10.85 7.38 -0.68
C ALA A 96 -9.74 8.06 0.13
N THR A 97 -9.68 7.76 1.42
CA THR A 97 -8.68 8.30 2.35
C THR A 97 -7.82 7.19 2.93
N VAL A 98 -6.51 7.34 2.84
CA VAL A 98 -5.51 6.49 3.50
C VAL A 98 -4.75 7.36 4.48
N GLY A 99 -4.99 7.17 5.77
CA GLY A 99 -4.43 7.99 6.83
C GLY A 99 -2.93 7.82 7.04
N PRO A 100 -2.29 8.70 7.83
CA PRO A 100 -0.85 8.64 8.07
C PRO A 100 -0.46 7.37 8.84
N GLY A 101 0.71 6.83 8.51
CA GLY A 101 1.26 5.63 9.15
C GLY A 101 0.48 4.35 8.92
N THR A 102 -0.46 4.33 7.96
CA THR A 102 -1.14 3.10 7.55
C THR A 102 -0.20 2.21 6.75
N VAL A 103 -0.43 0.90 6.85
CA VAL A 103 0.24 -0.11 6.03
C VAL A 103 -0.80 -0.82 5.18
N VAL A 104 -0.68 -0.71 3.86
CA VAL A 104 -1.50 -1.45 2.90
C VAL A 104 -0.72 -2.70 2.51
N GLN A 105 -0.75 -3.69 3.41
CA GLN A 105 0.11 -4.88 3.35
C GLN A 105 -0.41 -5.87 2.33
N THR A 106 0.37 -6.19 1.33
CA THR A 106 0.02 -7.10 0.22
C THR A 106 0.71 -8.44 0.30
N HIS A 107 1.61 -8.64 1.25
CA HIS A 107 2.27 -9.93 1.49
C HIS A 107 2.23 -10.38 2.95
N LEU A 108 2.35 -11.69 3.15
CA LEU A 108 2.61 -12.32 4.45
C LEU A 108 3.66 -13.41 4.27
N PHE A 109 4.56 -13.49 5.26
CA PHE A 109 5.51 -14.59 5.35
C PHE A 109 4.97 -15.65 6.33
N GLN A 110 4.75 -16.85 5.82
CA GLN A 110 4.35 -18.00 6.62
C GLN A 110 4.98 -19.26 6.06
N ASP A 111 5.47 -20.15 6.90
CA ASP A 111 6.02 -21.46 6.52
C ASP A 111 7.10 -21.39 5.42
N ARG A 112 7.94 -20.37 5.45
CA ARG A 112 8.98 -20.08 4.45
C ARG A 112 8.43 -19.77 3.05
N VAL A 113 7.22 -19.27 2.98
CA VAL A 113 6.57 -18.81 1.77
C VAL A 113 6.15 -17.36 1.95
N MET A 114 6.41 -16.52 0.95
CA MET A 114 5.84 -15.20 0.79
C MET A 114 4.55 -15.33 -0.04
N SER A 115 3.41 -15.14 0.60
CA SER A 115 2.11 -15.13 -0.07
C SER A 115 1.72 -13.70 -0.40
N LEU A 116 1.45 -13.42 -1.67
CA LEU A 116 1.02 -12.12 -2.17
C LEU A 116 -0.47 -12.15 -2.55
N ASP A 117 -1.20 -11.10 -2.13
CA ASP A 117 -2.58 -10.90 -2.56
C ASP A 117 -2.91 -9.41 -2.65
N THR A 118 -4.04 -9.10 -3.28
CA THR A 118 -4.49 -7.73 -3.48
C THR A 118 -5.04 -7.11 -2.20
N VAL A 119 -4.92 -5.79 -2.06
CA VAL A 119 -5.66 -5.00 -1.08
C VAL A 119 -6.42 -3.92 -1.82
N THR A 120 -7.72 -3.85 -1.57
CA THR A 120 -8.61 -2.91 -2.25
C THR A 120 -9.28 -1.98 -1.24
N ILE A 121 -9.08 -0.69 -1.42
CA ILE A 121 -9.80 0.38 -0.72
C ILE A 121 -10.74 0.99 -1.75
N GLU A 122 -12.04 0.76 -1.62
CA GLU A 122 -13.05 1.17 -2.60
C GLU A 122 -13.35 2.69 -2.57
N PRO A 123 -14.09 3.23 -3.53
CA PRO A 123 -14.36 4.67 -3.58
C PRO A 123 -14.98 5.21 -2.29
N SER A 124 -14.51 6.40 -1.88
CA SER A 124 -14.94 7.10 -0.66
C SER A 124 -14.72 6.34 0.66
N ALA A 125 -14.02 5.22 0.63
CA ALA A 125 -13.65 4.47 1.84
C ALA A 125 -12.52 5.17 2.59
N THR A 126 -12.48 4.94 3.91
CA THR A 126 -11.44 5.50 4.79
C THR A 126 -10.69 4.39 5.52
N LEU A 127 -9.38 4.35 5.37
CA LEU A 127 -8.48 3.58 6.22
C LEU A 127 -7.79 4.54 7.18
N GLY A 128 -8.18 4.49 8.45
CA GLY A 128 -7.75 5.41 9.50
C GLY A 128 -6.26 5.34 9.80
N ALA A 129 -5.74 6.39 10.46
CA ALA A 129 -4.33 6.51 10.78
C ALA A 129 -3.79 5.28 11.55
N HIS A 130 -2.55 4.87 11.27
CA HIS A 130 -1.85 3.76 11.92
C HIS A 130 -2.61 2.41 11.86
N SER A 131 -3.50 2.24 10.89
CA SER A 131 -4.17 0.97 10.64
C SER A 131 -3.37 0.10 9.67
N VAL A 132 -3.61 -1.19 9.74
CA VAL A 132 -3.01 -2.18 8.83
C VAL A 132 -4.12 -2.92 8.12
N SER A 133 -3.99 -3.05 6.80
CA SER A 133 -4.88 -3.85 5.96
C SER A 133 -4.08 -5.00 5.38
N LEU A 134 -4.43 -6.25 5.72
CA LEU A 134 -3.68 -7.45 5.34
C LEU A 134 -4.09 -7.98 3.95
N PRO A 135 -3.28 -8.86 3.33
CA PRO A 135 -3.51 -9.37 1.97
C PRO A 135 -4.91 -9.97 1.78
N GLY A 136 -5.50 -9.74 0.63
CA GLY A 136 -6.83 -10.22 0.27
C GLY A 136 -7.98 -9.39 0.87
N SER A 137 -7.69 -8.35 1.65
CA SER A 137 -8.75 -7.55 2.29
C SER A 137 -9.36 -6.52 1.35
N VAL A 138 -10.64 -6.24 1.59
CA VAL A 138 -11.41 -5.23 0.86
C VAL A 138 -12.07 -4.28 1.86
N ILE A 139 -11.88 -2.98 1.69
CA ILE A 139 -12.59 -1.95 2.42
C ILE A 139 -13.65 -1.38 1.48
N GLY A 140 -14.91 -1.74 1.72
CA GLY A 140 -16.04 -1.45 0.84
C GLY A 140 -16.33 0.04 0.68
N ALA A 141 -17.03 0.40 -0.39
CA ALA A 141 -17.30 1.78 -0.76
C ALA A 141 -17.95 2.58 0.40
N GLY A 142 -17.38 3.74 0.72
CA GLY A 142 -17.85 4.59 1.82
C GLY A 142 -17.70 3.98 3.22
N ALA A 143 -17.06 2.83 3.36
CA ALA A 143 -16.78 2.26 4.68
C ALA A 143 -15.66 3.03 5.39
N THR A 144 -15.70 3.02 6.71
CA THR A 144 -14.67 3.64 7.55
C THR A 144 -14.05 2.61 8.48
N VAL A 145 -12.75 2.41 8.34
CA VAL A 145 -11.91 1.70 9.30
C VAL A 145 -11.29 2.73 10.24
N GLY A 146 -11.59 2.65 11.52
CA GLY A 146 -11.09 3.57 12.55
C GLY A 146 -9.57 3.49 12.72
N PRO A 147 -8.94 4.48 13.36
CA PRO A 147 -7.49 4.51 13.55
C PRO A 147 -6.99 3.36 14.43
N GLY A 148 -5.74 2.93 14.20
CA GLY A 148 -5.09 1.85 14.95
C GLY A 148 -5.73 0.47 14.78
N SER A 149 -6.43 0.25 13.68
CA SER A 149 -7.20 -0.97 13.42
C SER A 149 -6.42 -1.98 12.57
N LEU A 150 -6.77 -3.25 12.68
CA LEU A 150 -6.23 -4.33 11.86
C LEU A 150 -7.35 -5.02 11.09
N VAL A 151 -7.35 -4.86 9.76
CA VAL A 151 -8.20 -5.63 8.84
C VAL A 151 -7.47 -6.92 8.52
N MET A 152 -8.07 -8.05 8.87
CA MET A 152 -7.43 -9.35 8.74
C MET A 152 -7.33 -9.81 7.28
N ARG A 153 -6.50 -10.82 7.05
CA ARG A 153 -6.33 -11.44 5.74
C ARG A 153 -7.66 -11.94 5.19
N GLY A 154 -8.02 -11.47 3.99
CA GLY A 154 -9.24 -11.88 3.30
C GLY A 154 -10.54 -11.30 3.87
N ASP A 155 -10.45 -10.41 4.87
CA ASP A 155 -11.64 -9.76 5.41
C ASP A 155 -12.22 -8.74 4.42
N GLU A 156 -13.54 -8.64 4.44
CA GLU A 156 -14.29 -7.62 3.71
C GLU A 156 -15.03 -6.74 4.72
N VAL A 157 -14.67 -5.46 4.78
CA VAL A 157 -15.43 -4.43 5.50
C VAL A 157 -16.58 -3.99 4.61
N PRO A 158 -17.86 -4.25 4.98
CA PRO A 158 -18.99 -3.95 4.12
C PRO A 158 -19.11 -2.45 3.82
N ALA A 159 -19.64 -2.13 2.63
CA ALA A 159 -19.83 -0.75 2.20
C ALA A 159 -20.70 0.04 3.20
N MET A 160 -20.40 1.33 3.35
CA MET A 160 -21.15 2.27 4.21
C MET A 160 -21.23 1.88 5.69
N THR A 161 -20.28 1.05 6.17
CA THR A 161 -20.20 0.65 7.58
C THR A 161 -18.97 1.26 8.28
N VAL A 162 -18.99 1.25 9.61
CA VAL A 162 -17.89 1.73 10.45
C VAL A 162 -17.35 0.57 11.27
N TRP A 163 -16.06 0.34 11.18
CA TRP A 163 -15.37 -0.75 11.86
C TRP A 163 -14.15 -0.21 12.61
N GLN A 164 -13.80 -0.82 13.73
CA GLN A 164 -12.63 -0.43 14.51
C GLN A 164 -12.15 -1.59 15.37
N GLY A 165 -10.86 -1.64 15.65
CA GLY A 165 -10.26 -2.62 16.57
C GLY A 165 -9.15 -3.42 15.94
N ASN A 166 -8.58 -4.34 16.74
CA ASN A 166 -7.52 -5.25 16.33
C ASN A 166 -7.81 -6.66 16.88
N PRO A 167 -8.42 -7.56 16.07
CA PRO A 167 -8.95 -7.32 14.72
C PRO A 167 -10.13 -6.32 14.68
N VAL A 168 -10.49 -5.86 13.47
CA VAL A 168 -11.64 -4.96 13.29
C VAL A 168 -12.96 -5.64 13.61
N GLU A 169 -13.86 -4.89 14.27
CA GLU A 169 -15.24 -5.29 14.55
C GLU A 169 -16.21 -4.15 14.19
N PRO A 170 -17.46 -4.43 13.86
CA PRO A 170 -18.49 -3.41 13.63
C PRO A 170 -18.65 -2.49 14.84
N ARG A 171 -18.82 -1.19 14.55
CA ARG A 171 -19.02 -0.16 15.58
C ARG A 171 -20.43 0.40 15.54
#